data_3a199a4f94b07fc41241381109d692d7
#
_entry.id   3a199a4f94b07fc41241381109d692d7
#
_cell.length_a   1.000
_cell.length_b   1.000
_cell.length_c   1.000
_cell.angle_alpha   90.00
_cell.angle_beta   90.00
_cell.angle_gamma   90.00
#
_symmetry.space_group_name_H-M   'P 1'
#
loop_
_entity.id
_entity.type
_entity.pdbx_description
1 polymer ?
#
loop_
_entity_poly.entity_id
_entity_poly.type
_entity_poly.pdbx_seq_one_letter_code
_entity_poly.pdbx_strand_id
1 'polypeptide(L)'
;MKHAAKLEFHSLAITDHGVMYGAIDFYEKARAAGIKPIIGFEAYIAPGSRFDKMANTRDKKDGYNHLLLLAENETGYHNLTKLTTAAHLEGFYYKPRIDKELLEEHKEGLIALSGCLASEIPQAITRGKEAEACEAIDWFKQVFGPERFYLELQNHGIAEQAKVNRKLIEWSKEFGLQLIATNDVHYVERDHSHAHDALICIGTQTHLSDTRRMSYVPKQFYLRSADEMAALFKEVPEAVRNTLAVAEQCNVQIELGKLHYPVFKP
;
A
#
# COMPACT_ATOMS: atom_id res chain seq x y z
N MET A 1 -8.57 -7.70 14.22
CA MET A 1 -7.92 -7.61 15.55
C MET A 1 -7.81 -8.94 16.29
N LYS A 2 -8.92 -9.67 16.55
CA LYS A 2 -8.85 -10.95 17.30
C LYS A 2 -7.85 -11.98 16.71
N HIS A 3 -7.79 -12.09 15.38
CA HIS A 3 -6.86 -13.00 14.70
C HIS A 3 -5.41 -12.51 14.83
N ALA A 4 -5.16 -11.21 14.63
CA ALA A 4 -3.83 -10.62 14.81
C ALA A 4 -3.31 -10.78 16.26
N ALA A 5 -4.19 -10.61 17.25
CA ALA A 5 -3.84 -10.87 18.65
C ALA A 5 -3.48 -12.35 18.91
N LYS A 6 -4.18 -13.33 18.27
CA LYS A 6 -3.83 -14.74 18.33
C LYS A 6 -2.48 -15.07 17.69
N LEU A 7 -2.10 -14.30 16.67
CA LEU A 7 -0.80 -14.39 16.00
C LEU A 7 0.29 -13.57 16.72
N GLU A 8 -0.03 -13.00 17.91
CA GLU A 8 0.89 -12.23 18.76
C GLU A 8 1.46 -10.97 18.06
N PHE A 9 0.67 -10.36 17.16
CA PHE A 9 1.08 -9.12 16.50
C PHE A 9 1.09 -7.96 17.49
N HIS A 10 2.21 -7.24 17.58
CA HIS A 10 2.34 -6.02 18.37
C HIS A 10 1.91 -4.77 17.62
N SER A 11 1.92 -4.82 16.31
CA SER A 11 1.47 -3.73 15.42
C SER A 11 0.80 -4.28 14.18
N LEU A 12 -0.09 -3.51 13.58
CA LEU A 12 -0.77 -3.85 12.34
C LEU A 12 -1.10 -2.58 11.56
N ALA A 13 -0.96 -2.62 10.23
CA ALA A 13 -1.31 -1.52 9.35
C ALA A 13 -2.69 -1.72 8.71
N ILE A 14 -3.39 -0.61 8.44
CA ILE A 14 -4.52 -0.53 7.53
C ILE A 14 -4.11 0.31 6.32
N THR A 15 -4.34 -0.19 5.11
CA THR A 15 -3.93 0.44 3.86
C THR A 15 -4.97 0.23 2.76
N ASP A 16 -6.21 0.66 3.01
CA ASP A 16 -7.31 0.52 2.06
C ASP A 16 -7.03 1.25 0.74
N HIS A 17 -7.51 0.70 -0.37
CA HIS A 17 -7.32 1.26 -1.70
C HIS A 17 -8.03 2.62 -1.89
N GLY A 18 -7.27 3.69 -2.02
CA GLY A 18 -7.74 5.03 -2.37
C GLY A 18 -8.60 5.74 -1.32
N VAL A 19 -8.78 5.15 -0.14
CA VAL A 19 -9.65 5.68 0.93
C VAL A 19 -9.05 5.45 2.32
N MET A 20 -9.57 6.18 3.31
CA MET A 20 -9.23 6.02 4.74
C MET A 20 -10.49 5.78 5.60
N TYR A 21 -11.54 5.20 5.03
CA TYR A 21 -12.84 5.06 5.71
C TYR A 21 -12.76 4.20 6.97
N GLY A 22 -11.90 3.18 6.96
CA GLY A 22 -11.70 2.28 8.09
C GLY A 22 -10.74 2.78 9.16
N ALA A 23 -10.07 3.91 8.97
CA ALA A 23 -8.93 4.33 9.80
C ALA A 23 -9.28 4.49 11.28
N ILE A 24 -10.38 5.19 11.62
CA ILE A 24 -10.79 5.46 13.01
C ILE A 24 -11.22 4.15 13.69
N ASP A 25 -12.10 3.39 13.05
CA ASP A 25 -12.60 2.12 13.61
C ASP A 25 -11.45 1.11 13.81
N PHE A 26 -10.50 1.07 12.87
CA PHE A 26 -9.29 0.26 12.98
C PHE A 26 -8.42 0.72 14.15
N TYR A 27 -8.18 2.04 14.28
CA TYR A 27 -7.37 2.63 15.34
C TYR A 27 -7.91 2.28 16.73
N GLU A 28 -9.22 2.48 16.96
CA GLU A 28 -9.87 2.16 18.24
C GLU A 28 -9.79 0.66 18.56
N LYS A 29 -10.12 -0.19 17.58
CA LYS A 29 -10.12 -1.65 17.76
C LYS A 29 -8.71 -2.24 17.95
N ALA A 30 -7.69 -1.68 17.28
CA ALA A 30 -6.32 -2.09 17.46
C ALA A 30 -5.82 -1.75 18.87
N ARG A 31 -6.05 -0.52 19.33
CA ARG A 31 -5.68 -0.10 20.69
C ARG A 31 -6.41 -0.90 21.77
N ALA A 32 -7.70 -1.15 21.59
CA ALA A 32 -8.47 -2.00 22.50
C ALA A 32 -7.96 -3.46 22.56
N ALA A 33 -7.31 -3.92 21.51
CA ALA A 33 -6.69 -5.25 21.45
C ALA A 33 -5.22 -5.26 21.91
N GLY A 34 -4.66 -4.13 22.33
CA GLY A 34 -3.24 -4.00 22.70
C GLY A 34 -2.29 -4.02 21.49
N ILE A 35 -2.81 -3.78 20.28
CA ILE A 35 -2.05 -3.76 19.03
C ILE A 35 -1.82 -2.30 18.62
N LYS A 36 -0.58 -1.93 18.29
CA LYS A 36 -0.23 -0.62 17.77
C LYS A 36 -0.82 -0.42 16.37
N PRO A 37 -1.74 0.56 16.16
CA PRO A 37 -2.28 0.84 14.84
C PRO A 37 -1.27 1.63 14.00
N ILE A 38 -1.09 1.22 12.74
CA ILE A 38 -0.37 1.96 11.72
C ILE A 38 -1.38 2.40 10.67
N ILE A 39 -1.49 3.70 10.43
CA ILE A 39 -2.48 4.27 9.51
C ILE A 39 -1.82 4.58 8.18
N GLY A 40 -2.42 4.12 7.12
CA GLY A 40 -1.99 4.37 5.76
C GLY A 40 -3.13 4.22 4.75
N PHE A 41 -2.80 4.30 3.49
CA PHE A 41 -3.68 3.90 2.39
C PHE A 41 -2.85 3.50 1.16
N GLU A 42 -3.42 2.70 0.30
CA GLU A 42 -2.83 2.35 -0.98
C GLU A 42 -3.34 3.35 -2.04
N ALA A 43 -2.47 4.31 -2.38
CA ALA A 43 -2.80 5.38 -3.31
C ALA A 43 -2.86 4.88 -4.75
N TYR A 44 -3.75 5.45 -5.55
CA TYR A 44 -3.72 5.38 -7.00
C TYR A 44 -2.96 6.59 -7.54
N ILE A 45 -1.83 6.35 -8.23
CA ILE A 45 -0.98 7.40 -8.81
C ILE A 45 -1.29 7.51 -10.30
N ALA A 46 -1.70 8.70 -10.76
CA ALA A 46 -1.85 8.99 -12.18
C ALA A 46 -0.47 8.95 -12.88
N PRO A 47 -0.34 8.38 -14.09
CA PRO A 47 0.92 8.36 -14.82
C PRO A 47 1.45 9.75 -15.20
N GLY A 48 0.56 10.72 -15.30
CA GLY A 48 0.82 12.15 -15.53
C GLY A 48 0.11 12.98 -14.47
N SER A 49 -0.63 14.01 -14.89
CA SER A 49 -1.40 14.86 -13.98
C SER A 49 -2.68 14.16 -13.51
N ARG A 50 -3.06 14.35 -12.24
CA ARG A 50 -4.35 13.89 -11.67
C ARG A 50 -5.56 14.52 -12.37
N PHE A 51 -5.35 15.66 -13.04
CA PHE A 51 -6.39 16.34 -13.82
C PHE A 51 -6.64 15.72 -15.19
N ASP A 52 -5.74 14.86 -15.68
CA ASP A 52 -5.90 14.17 -16.96
C ASP A 52 -7.02 13.13 -16.88
N LYS A 53 -8.13 13.43 -17.56
CA LYS A 53 -9.31 12.54 -17.66
C LYS A 53 -9.35 11.77 -18.99
N MET A 54 -8.32 11.88 -19.80
CA MET A 54 -8.20 11.21 -21.10
C MET A 54 -7.35 9.94 -20.92
N ALA A 55 -8.00 8.80 -20.75
CA ALA A 55 -7.30 7.54 -20.91
C ALA A 55 -6.86 7.39 -22.36
N ASN A 56 -5.59 7.09 -22.59
CA ASN A 56 -5.16 6.56 -23.88
C ASN A 56 -5.93 5.24 -24.06
N THR A 57 -6.95 5.26 -24.94
CA THR A 57 -8.02 4.25 -25.04
C THR A 57 -7.54 2.87 -25.51
N ARG A 58 -6.26 2.67 -25.75
CA ARG A 58 -5.68 1.39 -26.19
C ARG A 58 -5.34 0.43 -25.07
N ASP A 59 -5.00 0.93 -23.85
CA ASP A 59 -4.69 0.09 -22.68
C ASP A 59 -5.41 0.60 -21.43
N LYS A 60 -6.63 0.13 -21.20
CA LYS A 60 -7.42 0.42 -19.98
C LYS A 60 -6.73 0.02 -18.66
N LYS A 61 -5.56 -0.62 -18.73
CA LYS A 61 -4.75 -1.01 -17.58
C LYS A 61 -3.78 0.08 -17.08
N ASP A 62 -3.53 1.13 -17.86
CA ASP A 62 -2.48 2.11 -17.56
C ASP A 62 -3.01 3.45 -17.01
N GLY A 63 -4.22 3.45 -16.47
CA GLY A 63 -4.84 4.69 -15.93
C GLY A 63 -4.31 5.12 -14.58
N TYR A 64 -3.59 4.27 -13.86
CA TYR A 64 -3.00 4.52 -12.54
C TYR A 64 -2.02 3.42 -12.13
N ASN A 65 -1.10 3.76 -11.23
CA ASN A 65 -0.22 2.84 -10.51
C ASN A 65 -0.61 2.82 -9.02
N HIS A 66 -0.21 1.79 -8.30
CA HIS A 66 -0.35 1.73 -6.86
C HIS A 66 0.90 2.28 -6.16
N LEU A 67 0.71 2.88 -4.98
CA LEU A 67 1.77 3.25 -4.05
C LEU A 67 1.24 3.11 -2.64
N LEU A 68 1.96 2.43 -1.77
CA LEU A 68 1.55 2.29 -0.39
C LEU A 68 2.17 3.41 0.45
N LEU A 69 1.33 4.14 1.20
CA LEU A 69 1.73 5.26 2.04
C LEU A 69 1.32 5.00 3.49
N LEU A 70 2.23 5.23 4.43
CA LEU A 70 2.01 5.10 5.87
C LEU A 70 2.31 6.43 6.55
N ALA A 71 1.55 6.78 7.58
CA ALA A 71 1.80 7.95 8.40
C ALA A 71 2.78 7.64 9.54
N GLU A 72 3.89 8.38 9.61
CA GLU A 72 4.82 8.33 10.73
C GLU A 72 4.25 8.99 11.99
N ASN A 73 3.52 10.08 11.80
CA ASN A 73 3.08 10.97 12.86
C ASN A 73 1.78 11.70 12.46
N GLU A 74 1.35 12.63 13.28
CA GLU A 74 0.14 13.41 13.07
C GLU A 74 0.19 14.24 11.78
N THR A 75 1.35 14.84 11.43
CA THR A 75 1.54 15.55 10.16
C THR A 75 1.31 14.62 8.98
N GLY A 76 1.89 13.41 9.00
CA GLY A 76 1.67 12.38 8.00
C GLY A 76 0.21 11.97 7.89
N TYR A 77 -0.49 11.77 9.02
CA TYR A 77 -1.91 11.47 9.03
C TYR A 77 -2.76 12.56 8.36
N HIS A 78 -2.49 13.83 8.67
CA HIS A 78 -3.14 14.96 8.00
C HIS A 78 -2.82 15.02 6.50
N ASN A 79 -1.58 14.71 6.12
CA ASN A 79 -1.20 14.67 4.71
C ASN A 79 -1.87 13.50 3.97
N LEU A 80 -2.02 12.31 4.57
CA LEU A 80 -2.84 11.24 3.99
C LEU A 80 -4.30 11.69 3.77
N THR A 81 -4.87 12.43 4.72
CA THR A 81 -6.23 12.96 4.60
C THR A 81 -6.36 13.97 3.44
N LYS A 82 -5.36 14.87 3.27
CA LYS A 82 -5.33 15.81 2.15
C LYS A 82 -5.19 15.08 0.81
N LEU A 83 -4.25 14.13 0.73
CA LEU A 83 -4.03 13.32 -0.47
C LEU A 83 -5.30 12.57 -0.90
N THR A 84 -5.97 11.87 0.04
CA THR A 84 -7.22 11.18 -0.26
C THR A 84 -8.34 12.15 -0.64
N THR A 85 -8.44 13.31 -0.02
CA THR A 85 -9.43 14.33 -0.34
C THR A 85 -9.22 14.87 -1.76
N ALA A 86 -8.00 15.30 -2.09
CA ALA A 86 -7.66 15.80 -3.44
C ALA A 86 -7.85 14.71 -4.51
N ALA A 87 -7.50 13.44 -4.19
CA ALA A 87 -7.73 12.32 -5.09
C ALA A 87 -9.20 12.18 -5.50
N HIS A 88 -10.13 12.39 -4.55
CA HIS A 88 -11.57 12.32 -4.81
C HIS A 88 -12.13 13.58 -5.48
N LEU A 89 -11.69 14.76 -5.06
CA LEU A 89 -12.23 16.03 -5.57
C LEU A 89 -11.65 16.43 -6.94
N GLU A 90 -10.37 16.18 -7.16
CA GLU A 90 -9.62 16.62 -8.33
C GLU A 90 -9.28 15.47 -9.27
N GLY A 91 -8.73 14.40 -8.71
CA GLY A 91 -8.11 13.29 -9.44
C GLY A 91 -9.04 12.15 -9.84
N PHE A 92 -10.34 12.20 -9.48
CA PHE A 92 -11.24 11.08 -9.75
C PHE A 92 -11.46 10.86 -11.25
N TYR A 93 -10.97 9.71 -11.71
CA TYR A 93 -11.23 9.18 -13.03
C TYR A 93 -11.18 7.65 -12.96
N TYR A 94 -12.34 6.99 -12.88
CA TYR A 94 -12.55 5.58 -12.51
C TYR A 94 -12.06 5.23 -11.10
N LYS A 95 -10.96 5.81 -10.64
CA LYS A 95 -10.38 5.70 -9.30
C LYS A 95 -9.99 7.09 -8.78
N PRO A 96 -9.97 7.29 -7.45
CA PRO A 96 -9.45 8.52 -6.86
C PRO A 96 -7.92 8.53 -6.97
N ARG A 97 -7.36 9.36 -7.86
CA ARG A 97 -5.93 9.38 -8.18
C ARG A 97 -5.27 10.62 -7.62
N ILE A 98 -4.09 10.46 -7.08
CA ILE A 98 -3.13 11.54 -6.85
C ILE A 98 -2.10 11.53 -7.99
N ASP A 99 -1.20 12.50 -8.02
CA ASP A 99 -0.04 12.53 -8.89
C ASP A 99 1.25 12.81 -8.11
N LYS A 100 2.38 12.78 -8.79
CA LYS A 100 3.70 13.01 -8.19
C LYS A 100 3.85 14.43 -7.65
N GLU A 101 3.24 15.42 -8.28
CA GLU A 101 3.25 16.83 -7.81
C GLU A 101 2.58 16.95 -6.44
N LEU A 102 1.35 16.47 -6.32
CA LEU A 102 0.60 16.50 -5.06
C LEU A 102 1.27 15.66 -3.96
N LEU A 103 1.88 14.53 -4.35
CA LEU A 103 2.60 13.67 -3.41
C LEU A 103 3.84 14.37 -2.85
N GLU A 104 4.60 15.06 -3.70
CA GLU A 104 5.78 15.83 -3.28
C GLU A 104 5.40 17.00 -2.36
N GLU A 105 4.28 17.66 -2.61
CA GLU A 105 3.75 18.75 -1.77
C GLU A 105 3.35 18.26 -0.36
N HIS A 106 2.86 17.02 -0.24
CA HIS A 106 2.32 16.45 0.99
C HIS A 106 3.09 15.25 1.53
N LYS A 107 4.39 15.13 1.21
CA LYS A 107 5.25 14.00 1.60
C LYS A 107 5.65 13.95 3.06
N GLU A 108 5.60 15.08 3.77
CA GLU A 108 6.12 15.18 5.13
C GLU A 108 5.36 14.28 6.11
N GLY A 109 6.13 13.54 6.92
CA GLY A 109 5.59 12.57 7.88
C GLY A 109 5.02 11.31 7.23
N LEU A 110 5.37 11.04 5.96
CA LEU A 110 4.97 9.84 5.24
C LEU A 110 6.15 8.89 4.99
N ILE A 111 5.87 7.60 5.09
CA ILE A 111 6.71 6.51 4.59
C ILE A 111 6.02 5.97 3.34
N ALA A 112 6.80 5.72 2.28
CA ALA A 112 6.33 5.13 1.04
C ALA A 112 6.96 3.75 0.80
N LEU A 113 6.16 2.80 0.30
CA LEU A 113 6.62 1.49 -0.14
C LEU A 113 6.34 1.34 -1.63
N SER A 114 7.28 0.69 -2.35
CA SER A 114 7.21 0.55 -3.81
C SER A 114 6.00 -0.25 -4.32
N GLY A 115 5.27 -0.91 -3.43
CA GLY A 115 3.96 -1.50 -3.66
C GLY A 115 3.98 -2.86 -4.37
N CYS A 116 2.82 -3.24 -4.88
CA CYS A 116 2.54 -4.55 -5.49
C CYS A 116 2.85 -4.57 -7.01
N LEU A 117 2.51 -5.67 -7.71
CA LEU A 117 2.69 -5.78 -9.17
C LEU A 117 1.94 -4.71 -9.99
N ALA A 118 0.95 -4.02 -9.41
CA ALA A 118 0.24 -2.92 -10.05
C ALA A 118 0.93 -1.55 -9.85
N SER A 119 2.08 -1.51 -9.19
CA SER A 119 2.84 -0.29 -8.91
C SER A 119 3.83 0.04 -10.02
N GLU A 120 4.26 1.32 -10.10
CA GLU A 120 5.11 1.85 -11.17
C GLU A 120 6.39 1.06 -11.38
N ILE A 121 7.16 0.85 -10.32
CA ILE A 121 8.45 0.15 -10.37
C ILE A 121 8.28 -1.34 -10.75
N PRO A 122 7.43 -2.14 -10.08
CA PRO A 122 7.18 -3.53 -10.46
C PRO A 122 6.64 -3.69 -11.88
N GLN A 123 5.78 -2.80 -12.35
CA GLN A 123 5.28 -2.83 -13.72
C GLN A 123 6.40 -2.57 -14.74
N ALA A 124 7.26 -1.59 -14.50
CA ALA A 124 8.40 -1.31 -15.38
C ALA A 124 9.35 -2.52 -15.46
N ILE A 125 9.65 -3.17 -14.33
CA ILE A 125 10.47 -4.40 -14.30
C ILE A 125 9.83 -5.54 -15.09
N THR A 126 8.51 -5.77 -14.90
CA THR A 126 7.80 -6.86 -15.59
C THR A 126 7.77 -6.66 -17.09
N ARG A 127 7.67 -5.41 -17.55
CA ARG A 127 7.70 -4.99 -18.97
C ARG A 127 9.11 -4.95 -19.57
N GLY A 128 10.16 -5.17 -18.77
CA GLY A 128 11.56 -5.09 -19.21
C GLY A 128 12.08 -3.67 -19.39
N LYS A 129 11.45 -2.69 -18.80
CA LYS A 129 11.79 -1.26 -18.87
C LYS A 129 12.59 -0.86 -17.63
N GLU A 130 13.77 -1.44 -17.48
CA GLU A 130 14.60 -1.24 -16.28
C GLU A 130 15.01 0.23 -16.06
N ALA A 131 15.28 0.96 -17.14
CA ALA A 131 15.62 2.40 -17.03
C ALA A 131 14.47 3.21 -16.41
N GLU A 132 13.21 2.99 -16.86
CA GLU A 132 12.05 3.64 -16.29
C GLU A 132 11.86 3.27 -14.80
N ALA A 133 12.14 2.03 -14.43
CA ALA A 133 12.08 1.59 -13.04
C ALA A 133 13.14 2.29 -12.17
N CYS A 134 14.37 2.41 -12.66
CA CYS A 134 15.45 3.12 -11.95
C CYS A 134 15.15 4.62 -11.81
N GLU A 135 14.63 5.27 -12.84
CA GLU A 135 14.19 6.67 -12.76
C GLU A 135 13.09 6.86 -11.71
N ALA A 136 12.13 5.94 -11.64
CA ALA A 136 11.10 5.97 -10.61
C ALA A 136 11.68 5.77 -9.20
N ILE A 137 12.62 4.83 -9.01
CA ILE A 137 13.30 4.61 -7.72
C ILE A 137 14.04 5.88 -7.30
N ASP A 138 14.80 6.51 -8.20
CA ASP A 138 15.52 7.74 -7.90
C ASP A 138 14.58 8.87 -7.50
N TRP A 139 13.46 9.02 -8.21
CA TRP A 139 12.46 10.02 -7.89
C TRP A 139 11.87 9.81 -6.48
N PHE A 140 11.41 8.59 -6.16
CA PHE A 140 10.85 8.30 -4.83
C PHE A 140 11.89 8.47 -3.72
N LYS A 141 13.14 8.04 -3.97
CA LYS A 141 14.26 8.24 -3.03
C LYS A 141 14.55 9.73 -2.80
N GLN A 142 14.50 10.57 -3.83
CA GLN A 142 14.67 12.02 -3.69
C GLN A 142 13.52 12.66 -2.90
N VAL A 143 12.29 12.23 -3.13
CA VAL A 143 11.11 12.79 -2.46
C VAL A 143 11.03 12.39 -0.99
N PHE A 144 11.22 11.12 -0.65
CA PHE A 144 11.04 10.60 0.71
C PHE A 144 12.34 10.47 1.51
N GLY A 145 13.48 10.41 0.83
CA GLY A 145 14.75 10.02 1.43
C GLY A 145 14.89 8.51 1.61
N PRO A 146 16.13 8.01 1.79
CA PRO A 146 16.40 6.57 1.89
C PRO A 146 15.83 5.90 3.15
N GLU A 147 15.50 6.69 4.18
CA GLU A 147 14.97 6.20 5.46
C GLU A 147 13.43 6.04 5.44
N ARG A 148 12.75 6.63 4.43
CA ARG A 148 11.29 6.64 4.33
C ARG A 148 10.76 6.08 3.02
N PHE A 149 11.64 5.59 2.15
CA PHE A 149 11.26 4.87 0.94
C PHE A 149 11.80 3.45 0.98
N TYR A 150 10.91 2.46 0.93
CA TYR A 150 11.24 1.04 1.01
C TYR A 150 10.91 0.34 -0.30
N LEU A 151 11.81 -0.55 -0.75
CA LEU A 151 11.51 -1.48 -1.84
C LEU A 151 10.76 -2.68 -1.27
N GLU A 152 9.52 -2.85 -1.70
CA GLU A 152 8.58 -3.83 -1.15
C GLU A 152 8.69 -5.17 -1.85
N LEU A 153 8.88 -6.22 -1.09
CA LEU A 153 8.92 -7.60 -1.55
C LEU A 153 7.62 -8.32 -1.17
N GLN A 154 7.01 -8.97 -2.16
CA GLN A 154 5.83 -9.82 -1.96
C GLN A 154 6.08 -11.20 -2.57
N ASN A 155 5.57 -12.25 -1.93
CA ASN A 155 5.69 -13.62 -2.44
C ASN A 155 4.40 -14.42 -2.22
N HIS A 156 3.55 -14.44 -3.23
CA HIS A 156 2.33 -15.24 -3.26
C HIS A 156 2.48 -16.48 -4.17
N GLY A 157 3.70 -16.78 -4.65
CA GLY A 157 3.93 -17.84 -5.63
C GLY A 157 3.65 -17.43 -7.08
N ILE A 158 3.58 -16.12 -7.36
CA ILE A 158 3.39 -15.54 -8.68
C ILE A 158 4.77 -15.36 -9.35
N ALA A 159 4.93 -15.84 -10.59
CA ALA A 159 6.22 -15.83 -11.28
C ALA A 159 6.77 -14.42 -11.50
N GLU A 160 5.89 -13.45 -11.78
CA GLU A 160 6.25 -12.04 -11.95
C GLU A 160 6.81 -11.45 -10.66
N GLN A 161 6.27 -11.83 -9.49
CA GLN A 161 6.83 -11.38 -8.20
C GLN A 161 8.25 -11.89 -7.98
N ALA A 162 8.54 -13.13 -8.35
CA ALA A 162 9.89 -13.67 -8.27
C ALA A 162 10.89 -12.93 -9.16
N LYS A 163 10.45 -12.48 -10.35
CA LYS A 163 11.25 -11.62 -11.26
C LYS A 163 11.50 -10.25 -10.63
N VAL A 164 10.45 -9.61 -10.12
CA VAL A 164 10.50 -8.28 -9.48
C VAL A 164 11.40 -8.34 -8.24
N ASN A 165 11.18 -9.28 -7.33
CA ASN A 165 11.94 -9.42 -6.10
C ASN A 165 13.45 -9.52 -6.35
N ARG A 166 13.89 -10.31 -7.35
CA ARG A 166 15.31 -10.42 -7.71
C ARG A 166 15.92 -9.07 -8.07
N LYS A 167 15.21 -8.26 -8.85
CA LYS A 167 15.67 -6.92 -9.24
C LYS A 167 15.67 -5.95 -8.05
N LEU A 168 14.63 -5.96 -7.23
CA LEU A 168 14.55 -5.10 -6.06
C LEU A 168 15.63 -5.43 -5.02
N ILE A 169 15.98 -6.71 -4.83
CA ILE A 169 17.09 -7.13 -3.96
C ILE A 169 18.46 -6.66 -4.49
N GLU A 170 18.67 -6.71 -5.80
CA GLU A 170 19.85 -6.18 -6.46
C GLU A 170 19.93 -4.66 -6.26
N TRP A 171 18.86 -3.95 -6.62
CA TRP A 171 18.79 -2.49 -6.59
C TRP A 171 18.74 -1.90 -5.17
N SER A 172 18.27 -2.64 -4.16
CA SER A 172 18.34 -2.16 -2.78
C SER A 172 19.78 -1.80 -2.37
N LYS A 173 20.75 -2.61 -2.83
CA LYS A 173 22.19 -2.37 -2.57
C LYS A 173 22.74 -1.23 -3.43
N GLU A 174 22.35 -1.19 -4.70
CA GLU A 174 22.82 -0.18 -5.66
C GLU A 174 22.34 1.22 -5.29
N PHE A 175 21.03 1.34 -4.94
CA PHE A 175 20.42 2.62 -4.56
C PHE A 175 20.56 2.94 -3.07
N GLY A 176 21.08 2.03 -2.25
CA GLY A 176 21.18 2.22 -0.79
C GLY A 176 19.81 2.34 -0.12
N LEU A 177 18.82 1.55 -0.59
CA LEU A 177 17.46 1.54 -0.05
C LEU A 177 17.20 0.27 0.75
N GLN A 178 16.32 0.37 1.72
CA GLN A 178 15.92 -0.75 2.55
C GLN A 178 14.83 -1.58 1.86
N LEU A 179 14.85 -2.89 2.11
CA LEU A 179 13.81 -3.83 1.70
C LEU A 179 12.77 -3.97 2.80
N ILE A 180 11.51 -4.19 2.43
CA ILE A 180 10.45 -4.57 3.37
C ILE A 180 9.61 -5.70 2.79
N ALA A 181 9.24 -6.69 3.61
CA ALA A 181 8.41 -7.81 3.20
C ALA A 181 6.97 -7.62 3.66
N THR A 182 6.02 -7.70 2.73
CA THR A 182 4.58 -7.64 3.03
C THR A 182 3.83 -8.82 2.43
N ASN A 183 2.58 -9.02 2.85
CA ASN A 183 1.72 -10.06 2.29
C ASN A 183 0.47 -9.51 1.61
N ASP A 184 0.35 -8.21 1.39
CA ASP A 184 -0.77 -7.61 0.64
C ASP A 184 -2.12 -8.22 1.05
N VAL A 185 -2.44 -8.13 2.36
CA VAL A 185 -3.51 -8.90 3.00
C VAL A 185 -4.87 -8.40 2.55
N HIS A 186 -5.65 -9.29 1.94
CA HIS A 186 -7.02 -9.00 1.47
C HIS A 186 -8.10 -9.74 2.28
N TYR A 187 -7.71 -10.74 3.06
CA TYR A 187 -8.60 -11.50 3.94
C TYR A 187 -7.83 -12.08 5.14
N VAL A 188 -8.55 -12.41 6.20
CA VAL A 188 -7.92 -12.74 7.49
C VAL A 188 -7.36 -14.16 7.52
N GLU A 189 -8.15 -15.16 7.16
CA GLU A 189 -7.76 -16.56 7.20
C GLU A 189 -7.74 -17.15 5.78
N ARG A 190 -6.92 -18.16 5.55
CA ARG A 190 -6.66 -18.72 4.22
C ARG A 190 -7.93 -19.23 3.51
N ASP A 191 -8.87 -19.79 4.26
CA ASP A 191 -10.15 -20.30 3.74
C ASP A 191 -11.15 -19.18 3.41
N HIS A 192 -10.94 -17.93 3.91
CA HIS A 192 -11.73 -16.77 3.54
C HIS A 192 -11.53 -16.34 2.06
N SER A 193 -10.59 -16.95 1.36
CA SER A 193 -10.35 -16.68 -0.06
C SER A 193 -11.57 -16.83 -0.95
N HIS A 194 -12.49 -17.77 -0.63
CA HIS A 194 -13.73 -17.94 -1.38
C HIS A 194 -14.72 -16.80 -1.15
N ALA A 195 -14.86 -16.34 0.09
CA ALA A 195 -15.70 -15.18 0.42
C ALA A 195 -15.15 -13.90 -0.22
N HIS A 196 -13.83 -13.72 -0.22
CA HIS A 196 -13.17 -12.60 -0.90
C HIS A 196 -13.42 -12.65 -2.42
N ASP A 197 -13.35 -13.82 -3.04
CA ASP A 197 -13.62 -13.99 -4.46
C ASP A 197 -15.06 -13.62 -4.83
N ALA A 198 -16.04 -13.97 -3.98
CA ALA A 198 -17.42 -13.52 -4.13
C ALA A 198 -17.55 -11.99 -4.00
N LEU A 199 -16.82 -11.37 -3.07
CA LEU A 199 -16.80 -9.93 -2.89
C LEU A 199 -16.25 -9.21 -4.12
N ILE A 200 -15.17 -9.75 -4.74
CA ILE A 200 -14.65 -9.23 -6.01
C ILE A 200 -15.71 -9.30 -7.11
N CYS A 201 -16.43 -10.40 -7.22
CA CYS A 201 -17.50 -10.55 -8.21
C CYS A 201 -18.60 -9.48 -8.02
N ILE A 202 -18.99 -9.18 -6.78
CA ILE A 202 -19.96 -8.11 -6.49
C ILE A 202 -19.41 -6.75 -6.96
N GLY A 203 -18.15 -6.42 -6.59
CA GLY A 203 -17.53 -5.15 -6.96
C GLY A 203 -17.26 -4.97 -8.45
N THR A 204 -17.03 -6.05 -9.19
CA THR A 204 -16.75 -6.05 -10.63
C THR A 204 -17.96 -6.39 -11.49
N GLN A 205 -19.14 -6.62 -10.89
CA GLN A 205 -20.37 -7.01 -11.58
C GLN A 205 -20.20 -8.27 -12.47
N THR A 206 -19.49 -9.26 -11.92
CA THR A 206 -19.23 -10.56 -12.58
C THR A 206 -19.78 -11.71 -11.75
N HIS A 207 -19.77 -12.92 -12.27
CA HIS A 207 -20.21 -14.14 -11.57
C HIS A 207 -19.01 -15.05 -11.26
N LEU A 208 -19.11 -15.84 -10.19
CA LEU A 208 -18.08 -16.84 -9.82
C LEU A 208 -17.82 -17.86 -10.94
N SER A 209 -18.84 -18.13 -11.78
CA SER A 209 -18.75 -19.02 -12.95
C SER A 209 -18.00 -18.42 -14.14
N ASP A 210 -17.76 -17.10 -14.17
CA ASP A 210 -17.11 -16.44 -15.29
C ASP A 210 -15.62 -16.79 -15.31
N THR A 211 -15.13 -17.32 -16.41
CA THR A 211 -13.73 -17.77 -16.55
C THR A 211 -12.72 -16.64 -16.80
N ARG A 212 -13.20 -15.48 -17.25
CA ARG A 212 -12.38 -14.28 -17.57
C ARG A 212 -12.66 -13.11 -16.64
N ARG A 213 -12.77 -13.37 -15.34
CA ARG A 213 -12.97 -12.35 -14.32
C ARG A 213 -11.69 -12.09 -13.52
N MET A 214 -11.67 -10.97 -12.83
CA MET A 214 -10.64 -10.70 -11.83
C MET A 214 -10.73 -11.73 -10.69
N SER A 215 -9.61 -12.31 -10.31
CA SER A 215 -9.51 -13.21 -9.16
C SER A 215 -8.10 -13.17 -8.57
N TYR A 216 -7.98 -13.39 -7.27
CA TYR A 216 -6.70 -13.48 -6.58
C TYR A 216 -6.25 -14.95 -6.50
N VAL A 217 -5.51 -15.37 -7.52
CA VAL A 217 -4.90 -16.71 -7.59
C VAL A 217 -3.38 -16.52 -7.58
N PRO A 218 -2.65 -17.21 -6.73
CA PRO A 218 -3.00 -18.21 -5.72
C PRO A 218 -3.64 -17.59 -4.45
N LYS A 219 -4.36 -18.41 -3.67
CA LYS A 219 -5.08 -17.99 -2.45
C LYS A 219 -4.11 -17.77 -1.27
N GLN A 220 -3.24 -16.77 -1.36
CA GLN A 220 -2.13 -16.52 -0.45
C GLN A 220 -2.18 -15.15 0.24
N PHE A 221 -3.24 -14.35 -0.02
CA PHE A 221 -3.38 -12.97 0.46
C PHE A 221 -4.05 -12.88 1.85
N TYR A 222 -3.78 -13.87 2.72
CA TYR A 222 -4.28 -13.90 4.10
C TYR A 222 -3.27 -13.32 5.10
N LEU A 223 -3.74 -13.01 6.30
CA LEU A 223 -2.88 -12.51 7.38
C LEU A 223 -1.98 -13.67 7.89
N ARG A 224 -0.74 -13.72 7.38
CA ARG A 224 0.27 -14.73 7.75
C ARG A 224 0.86 -14.44 9.12
N SER A 225 1.26 -15.48 9.82
CA SER A 225 2.06 -15.36 11.04
C SER A 225 3.47 -14.83 10.75
N ALA A 226 4.15 -14.35 11.80
CA ALA A 226 5.55 -13.93 11.70
C ALA A 226 6.46 -15.07 11.22
N ASP A 227 6.24 -16.31 11.70
CA ASP A 227 7.02 -17.49 11.30
C ASP A 227 6.80 -17.85 9.82
N GLU A 228 5.56 -17.75 9.32
CA GLU A 228 5.26 -17.94 7.89
C GLU A 228 5.96 -16.90 7.02
N MET A 229 5.98 -15.64 7.44
CA MET A 229 6.69 -14.58 6.72
C MET A 229 8.21 -14.79 6.80
N ALA A 230 8.76 -15.13 7.94
CA ALA A 230 10.18 -15.41 8.11
C ALA A 230 10.63 -16.62 7.23
N ALA A 231 9.82 -17.68 7.16
CA ALA A 231 10.09 -18.83 6.30
C ALA A 231 10.02 -18.45 4.80
N LEU A 232 9.07 -17.58 4.42
CA LEU A 232 8.85 -17.17 3.05
C LEU A 232 9.98 -16.28 2.51
N PHE A 233 10.58 -15.45 3.37
CA PHE A 233 11.66 -14.51 3.05
C PHE A 233 13.00 -14.88 3.72
N LYS A 234 13.23 -16.18 3.97
CA LYS A 234 14.47 -16.67 4.63
C LYS A 234 15.77 -16.23 3.94
N GLU A 235 15.73 -15.99 2.62
CA GLU A 235 16.87 -15.53 1.83
C GLU A 235 17.19 -14.02 2.05
N VAL A 236 16.21 -13.27 2.58
CA VAL A 236 16.26 -11.80 2.78
C VAL A 236 15.63 -11.43 4.14
N PRO A 237 16.16 -11.98 5.26
CA PRO A 237 15.54 -11.81 6.58
C PRO A 237 15.47 -10.36 7.06
N GLU A 238 16.34 -9.49 6.54
CA GLU A 238 16.28 -8.05 6.79
C GLU A 238 14.97 -7.42 6.32
N ALA A 239 14.37 -7.90 5.22
CA ALA A 239 13.10 -7.38 4.73
C ALA A 239 11.95 -7.62 5.72
N VAL A 240 11.99 -8.73 6.46
CA VAL A 240 11.04 -9.01 7.54
C VAL A 240 11.35 -8.16 8.77
N ARG A 241 12.63 -8.04 9.17
CA ARG A 241 13.02 -7.19 10.32
C ARG A 241 12.67 -5.72 10.13
N ASN A 242 12.76 -5.21 8.91
CA ASN A 242 12.43 -3.82 8.60
C ASN A 242 10.94 -3.49 8.81
N THR A 243 10.05 -4.49 8.88
CA THR A 243 8.65 -4.25 9.28
C THR A 243 8.56 -3.71 10.71
N LEU A 244 9.44 -4.14 11.61
CA LEU A 244 9.53 -3.63 12.98
C LEU A 244 10.06 -2.19 12.99
N ALA A 245 11.10 -1.90 12.19
CA ALA A 245 11.64 -0.54 12.07
C ALA A 245 10.58 0.45 11.58
N VAL A 246 9.79 0.08 10.55
CA VAL A 246 8.66 0.89 10.07
C VAL A 246 7.59 1.03 11.16
N ALA A 247 7.27 -0.06 11.88
CA ALA A 247 6.31 0.00 12.97
C ALA A 247 6.77 0.93 14.11
N GLU A 248 8.08 1.00 14.40
CA GLU A 248 8.66 1.92 15.39
C GLU A 248 8.57 3.39 14.93
N GLN A 249 8.76 3.66 13.66
CA GLN A 249 8.64 4.99 13.07
C GLN A 249 7.18 5.52 13.08
N CYS A 250 6.18 4.65 12.90
CA CYS A 250 4.77 5.04 12.82
C CYS A 250 4.16 5.26 14.21
N ASN A 251 3.91 6.52 14.59
CA ASN A 251 3.47 6.91 15.94
C ASN A 251 2.29 7.90 15.91
N VAL A 252 1.31 7.67 15.04
CA VAL A 252 0.10 8.51 14.94
C VAL A 252 -0.73 8.38 16.22
N GLN A 253 -1.12 9.54 16.78
CA GLN A 253 -2.04 9.62 17.89
C GLN A 253 -3.29 10.39 17.46
N ILE A 254 -4.42 9.70 17.39
CA ILE A 254 -5.70 10.31 17.04
C ILE A 254 -6.42 10.70 18.32
N GLU A 255 -6.66 12.00 18.50
CA GLU A 255 -7.41 12.52 19.63
C GLU A 255 -8.91 12.22 19.42
N LEU A 256 -9.45 11.32 20.25
CA LEU A 256 -10.85 10.91 20.20
C LEU A 256 -11.66 11.64 21.29
N GLY A 257 -12.96 11.85 21.02
CA GLY A 257 -13.89 12.43 21.98
C GLY A 257 -13.83 13.95 22.11
N LYS A 258 -12.96 14.63 21.36
CA LYS A 258 -12.91 16.10 21.29
C LYS A 258 -13.70 16.59 20.09
N LEU A 259 -14.68 17.45 20.36
CA LEU A 259 -15.49 18.05 19.30
C LEU A 259 -14.80 19.27 18.72
N HIS A 260 -14.64 19.31 17.40
CA HIS A 260 -14.11 20.44 16.64
C HIS A 260 -15.27 21.07 15.85
N TYR A 261 -15.77 22.20 16.32
CA TYR A 261 -16.83 22.92 15.62
C TYR A 261 -16.23 23.87 14.58
N PRO A 262 -16.80 23.97 13.38
CA PRO A 262 -16.38 24.97 12.41
C PRO A 262 -16.64 26.37 12.97
N VAL A 263 -15.66 27.26 12.80
CA VAL A 263 -15.81 28.68 13.18
C VAL A 263 -16.36 29.44 11.98
N PHE A 264 -17.63 29.82 12.06
CA PHE A 264 -18.23 30.71 11.08
C PHE A 264 -17.74 32.15 11.34
N LYS A 265 -17.14 32.76 10.32
CA LYS A 265 -16.84 34.20 10.31
C LYS A 265 -17.83 34.84 9.35
N PRO A 266 -18.73 35.72 9.84
CA PRO A 266 -19.70 36.41 9.00
C PRO A 266 -19.04 37.37 8.01
#